data_f810e02fe21031428e9f8fdfcb2917b2
#
_entry.id   f810e02fe21031428e9f8fdfcb2917b2
#
_cell.length_a   1.000
_cell.length_b   1.000
_cell.length_c   1.000
_cell.angle_alpha   90.00
_cell.angle_beta   90.00
_cell.angle_gamma   90.00
#
_symmetry.space_group_name_H-M   'P 1'
#
loop_
_entity.id
_entity.type
_entity.pdbx_description
1 polymer ?
#
loop_
_entity_poly.entity_id
_entity_poly.type
_entity_poly.pdbx_seq_one_letter_code
_entity_poly.pdbx_strand_id
1 'polypeptide(L)' 'MELNQIERIKKIIEEQLEIPYSSIVDDADLFKDLGADSFDIANIIRAIANY' A
#
# COMPACT_ATOMS: atom_id res chain seq x y z
N MET A 1 11.83 5.26 -16.46
CA MET A 1 12.07 3.93 -15.90
C MET A 1 10.83 3.46 -15.17
N GLU A 2 10.41 2.24 -15.41
CA GLU A 2 9.23 1.71 -14.78
C GLU A 2 9.52 1.16 -13.40
N LEU A 3 8.62 1.43 -12.47
CA LEU A 3 8.67 0.79 -11.16
C LEU A 3 8.20 -0.66 -11.32
N ASN A 4 8.76 -1.58 -10.55
CA ASN A 4 8.23 -2.93 -10.53
C ASN A 4 6.90 -2.94 -9.77
N GLN A 5 6.18 -4.08 -9.82
CA GLN A 5 4.86 -4.16 -9.23
C GLN A 5 4.87 -3.96 -7.72
N ILE A 6 5.91 -4.45 -7.06
CA ILE A 6 6.01 -4.30 -5.61
C ILE A 6 6.18 -2.83 -5.23
N GLU A 7 6.99 -2.10 -5.97
CA GLU A 7 7.18 -0.67 -5.70
C GLU A 7 5.91 0.12 -5.96
N ARG A 8 5.16 -0.23 -7.00
CA ARG A 8 3.88 0.41 -7.26
C ARG A 8 2.90 0.21 -6.13
N ILE A 9 2.80 -1.02 -5.65
CA ILE A 9 1.89 -1.36 -4.56
C ILE A 9 2.29 -0.59 -3.30
N LYS A 10 3.58 -0.53 -3.00
CA LYS A 10 4.05 0.21 -1.82
C LYS A 10 3.75 1.69 -1.91
N LYS A 11 3.88 2.27 -3.09
CA LYS A 11 3.54 3.69 -3.26
C LYS A 11 2.04 3.94 -3.07
N ILE A 12 1.22 3.03 -3.56
CA ILE A 12 -0.23 3.14 -3.37
C ILE A 12 -0.57 3.05 -1.88
N ILE A 13 0.05 2.11 -1.16
CA ILE A 13 -0.17 1.98 0.27
C ILE A 13 0.27 3.24 1.02
N GLU A 14 1.41 3.79 0.66
CA GLU A 14 1.89 5.03 1.26
C GLU A 14 0.86 6.14 1.13
N GLU A 15 0.30 6.31 -0.06
CA GLU A 15 -0.68 7.35 -0.30
C GLU A 15 -1.99 7.10 0.42
N GLN A 16 -2.47 5.87 0.42
CA GLN A 16 -3.77 5.55 1.03
C GLN A 16 -3.73 5.60 2.54
N LEU A 17 -2.64 5.17 3.15
CA LEU A 17 -2.51 5.12 4.61
C LEU A 17 -1.79 6.33 5.18
N GLU A 18 -1.24 7.18 4.32
CA GLU A 18 -0.51 8.39 4.73
C GLU A 18 0.65 8.07 5.69
N ILE A 19 1.38 7.00 5.38
CA ILE A 19 2.53 6.56 6.17
C ILE A 19 3.81 6.68 5.34
N PRO A 20 4.98 6.80 5.98
CA PRO A 20 6.24 6.87 5.25
C PRO A 20 6.51 5.57 4.49
N TYR A 21 7.07 5.69 3.30
CA TYR A 21 7.45 4.53 2.48
C TYR A 21 8.35 3.58 3.25
N SER A 22 9.24 4.11 4.08
CA SER A 22 10.17 3.30 4.86
C SER A 22 9.48 2.41 5.89
N SER A 23 8.22 2.68 6.22
CA SER A 23 7.45 1.83 7.12
C SER A 23 6.83 0.63 6.41
N ILE A 24 6.87 0.61 5.09
CA ILE A 24 6.24 -0.44 4.29
C ILE A 24 7.32 -1.45 3.91
N VAL A 25 7.34 -2.59 4.62
CA VAL A 25 8.28 -3.66 4.34
C VAL A 25 7.53 -4.82 3.67
N ASP A 26 8.28 -5.70 2.99
CA ASP A 26 7.69 -6.74 2.15
C ASP A 26 6.78 -7.69 2.91
N ASP A 27 7.08 -7.96 4.17
CA ASP A 27 6.29 -8.85 5.01
C ASP A 27 5.42 -8.12 6.02
N ALA A 28 5.18 -6.83 5.83
CA ALA A 28 4.31 -6.07 6.72
C ALA A 28 2.86 -6.51 6.56
N ASP A 29 2.17 -6.62 7.69
CA ASP A 29 0.76 -6.95 7.72
C ASP A 29 -0.05 -5.64 7.68
N LEU A 30 -0.91 -5.49 6.68
CA LEU A 30 -1.67 -4.26 6.51
C LEU A 30 -2.58 -3.95 7.71
N PHE A 31 -3.14 -4.99 8.31
CA PHE A 31 -4.01 -4.79 9.47
C PHE A 31 -3.23 -4.55 10.76
N LYS A 32 -2.20 -5.36 11.00
CA LYS A 32 -1.51 -5.36 12.28
C LYS A 32 -0.38 -4.35 12.34
N ASP A 33 0.41 -4.28 11.29
CA ASP A 33 1.61 -3.45 11.29
C ASP A 33 1.35 -2.05 10.78
N LEU A 34 0.45 -1.91 9.81
CA LEU A 34 0.19 -0.62 9.16
C LEU A 34 -1.14 0.00 9.58
N GLY A 35 -1.96 -0.73 10.31
CA GLY A 35 -3.19 -0.18 10.86
C GLY A 35 -4.30 0.06 9.86
N ALA A 36 -4.25 -0.59 8.70
CA ALA A 36 -5.29 -0.45 7.69
C ALA A 36 -6.55 -1.19 8.12
N ASP A 37 -7.72 -0.63 7.81
CA ASP A 37 -8.98 -1.32 8.00
C ASP A 37 -9.51 -1.82 6.65
N SER A 38 -10.70 -2.42 6.65
CA SER A 38 -11.25 -2.99 5.42
C SER A 38 -11.55 -1.91 4.38
N PHE A 39 -11.90 -0.70 4.80
CA PHE A 39 -12.11 0.42 3.90
C PHE A 39 -10.82 0.81 3.18
N ASP A 40 -9.73 0.90 3.94
CA ASP A 40 -8.42 1.24 3.38
C ASP A 40 -7.97 0.18 2.39
N ILE A 41 -8.17 -1.09 2.72
CA ILE A 41 -7.79 -2.19 1.84
C ILE A 41 -8.58 -2.16 0.54
N ALA A 42 -9.88 -1.87 0.61
CA ALA A 42 -10.70 -1.74 -0.59
C ALA A 42 -10.20 -0.61 -1.48
N ASN A 43 -9.81 0.52 -0.89
CA ASN A 43 -9.26 1.64 -1.65
C ASN A 43 -7.93 1.29 -2.29
N ILE A 44 -7.08 0.55 -1.59
CA ILE A 44 -5.80 0.11 -2.13
C ILE A 44 -6.02 -0.81 -3.33
N ILE A 45 -6.93 -1.77 -3.21
CA ILE A 45 -7.24 -2.68 -4.30
C ILE A 45 -7.76 -1.91 -5.52
N ARG A 46 -8.64 -0.95 -5.29
CA ARG A 46 -9.16 -0.13 -6.39
C ARG A 46 -8.05 0.67 -7.07
N ALA A 47 -7.15 1.24 -6.29
CA ALA A 47 -6.04 2.01 -6.84
C ALA A 47 -5.12 1.13 -7.66
N ILE A 48 -4.85 -0.10 -7.21
CA ILE A 48 -4.04 -1.05 -7.96
C ILE A 48 -4.72 -1.40 -9.29
N ALA A 49 -6.02 -1.61 -9.28
CA ALA A 49 -6.77 -1.95 -10.48
C ALA A 49 -6.77 -0.83 -11.51
N ASN A 50 -6.67 0.41 -11.05
CA ASN A 50 -6.70 1.58 -11.94
C ASN A 50 -5.31 2.11 -12.26
N TYR A 51 -4.28 1.49 -11.77
CA TYR A 51 -2.92 1.92 -12.03
C TYR A 51 -2.49 1.55 -13.45
#